data_ffa3004cd2786b9778e1acc2e50013e4
#
_entry.id   ffa3004cd2786b9778e1acc2e50013e4
#
_cell.length_a   1.000
_cell.length_b   1.000
_cell.length_c   1.000
_cell.angle_alpha   90.00
_cell.angle_beta   90.00
_cell.angle_gamma   90.00
#
_symmetry.space_group_name_H-M   'P 1'
#
loop_
_entity.id
_entity.type
_entity.pdbx_description
1 polymer ?
#
loop_
_entity_poly.entity_id
_entity_poly.type
_entity_poly.pdbx_seq_one_letter_code
_entity_poly.pdbx_strand_id
1 'polypeptide(L)'
;MVGFREDGARRIHEAAASVGAPAAFVPRCEDAIQALADVQPLAIVLRLDAPGAAQTSAQARSQLRLAQVPIFGVAPELSDLAFAELFSGGGDDLVSVASPQGLVRRLRGLLAHTAALRQGGPQNQPREPVAERQAIVAGAEATWRIVMGRALYNGGFAVRFATSGETLAEECEREGVTVVVAADDLEPQGAVAVLAQARERGSTAPWILVAPPKHMAAAHAAAKTLGRASIADGFAPPENVLFLVNELLAARGVDKRASPRMLYGTAVAFRPAGREEDEIGYSYNVSAAGLYVRTTAAPDAGQEVWLEMWPPRAERRARLAGKVAWKRPFGPVGGATVPAGFGIQLTDGLSGDLDRWRAGYESFVQILLGASPVQS
;
A
#
# COMPACT_ATOMS: atom_id res chain seq x y z
N MET A 1 -8.64 9.76 18.45
CA MET A 1 -9.55 10.07 17.34
C MET A 1 -9.44 11.52 16.97
N VAL A 2 -9.25 11.83 15.70
CA VAL A 2 -8.86 13.17 15.24
C VAL A 2 -9.87 13.70 14.21
N GLY A 3 -10.27 14.98 14.35
CA GLY A 3 -11.12 15.69 13.40
C GLY A 3 -12.63 15.40 13.51
N PHE A 4 -13.09 14.74 14.55
CA PHE A 4 -14.50 14.39 14.72
C PHE A 4 -15.29 15.49 15.44
N ARG A 5 -16.52 15.73 14.99
CA ARG A 5 -17.55 16.47 15.75
C ARG A 5 -18.14 15.55 16.81
N GLU A 6 -18.72 16.12 17.88
CA GLU A 6 -19.19 15.38 19.06
C GLU A 6 -20.08 14.16 18.75
N ASP A 7 -21.06 14.29 17.83
CA ASP A 7 -21.98 13.18 17.52
C ASP A 7 -21.29 12.02 16.78
N GLY A 8 -20.39 12.31 15.83
CA GLY A 8 -19.60 11.30 15.15
C GLY A 8 -18.57 10.66 16.08
N ALA A 9 -18.00 11.45 16.96
CA ALA A 9 -17.06 11.02 17.97
C ALA A 9 -17.66 9.98 18.92
N ARG A 10 -18.88 10.20 19.40
CA ARG A 10 -19.55 9.30 20.36
C ARG A 10 -19.70 7.89 19.82
N ARG A 11 -20.22 7.71 18.59
CA ARG A 11 -20.42 6.38 17.98
C ARG A 11 -19.10 5.61 17.83
N ILE A 12 -18.05 6.30 17.43
CA ILE A 12 -16.73 5.68 17.25
C ILE A 12 -16.09 5.38 18.62
N HIS A 13 -16.31 6.23 19.61
CA HIS A 13 -15.89 5.99 20.99
C HIS A 13 -16.56 4.74 21.57
N GLU A 14 -17.87 4.62 21.47
CA GLU A 14 -18.63 3.47 21.92
C GLU A 14 -18.13 2.18 21.22
N ALA A 15 -17.89 2.27 19.91
CA ALA A 15 -17.32 1.16 19.14
C ALA A 15 -15.94 0.75 19.65
N ALA A 16 -15.03 1.68 19.88
CA ALA A 16 -13.70 1.41 20.42
C ALA A 16 -13.75 0.86 21.85
N ALA A 17 -14.59 1.44 22.70
CA ALA A 17 -14.79 0.99 24.08
C ALA A 17 -15.32 -0.44 24.16
N SER A 18 -16.19 -0.85 23.22
CA SER A 18 -16.74 -2.22 23.14
C SER A 18 -15.68 -3.32 22.97
N VAL A 19 -14.48 -2.97 22.55
CA VAL A 19 -13.34 -3.89 22.41
C VAL A 19 -12.21 -3.62 23.41
N GLY A 20 -12.47 -2.79 24.44
CA GLY A 20 -11.48 -2.48 25.45
C GLY A 20 -10.39 -1.50 24.97
N ALA A 21 -10.63 -0.76 23.90
CA ALA A 21 -9.73 0.27 23.39
C ALA A 21 -10.22 1.67 23.81
N PRO A 22 -9.72 2.23 24.91
CA PRO A 22 -10.12 3.58 25.33
C PRO A 22 -9.70 4.61 24.28
N ALA A 23 -10.55 5.59 24.03
CA ALA A 23 -10.31 6.57 23.00
C ALA A 23 -10.20 8.00 23.56
N ALA A 24 -9.17 8.71 23.16
CA ALA A 24 -9.02 10.14 23.35
C ALA A 24 -9.45 10.90 22.08
N PHE A 25 -10.00 12.10 22.27
CA PHE A 25 -10.47 12.95 21.19
C PHE A 25 -9.58 14.16 20.99
N VAL A 26 -9.29 14.45 19.72
CA VAL A 26 -8.64 15.66 19.27
C VAL A 26 -9.53 16.30 18.21
N PRO A 27 -10.27 17.37 18.54
CA PRO A 27 -11.27 17.95 17.64
C PRO A 27 -10.71 18.48 16.33
N ARG A 28 -9.47 19.02 16.34
CA ARG A 28 -8.82 19.60 15.16
C ARG A 28 -7.62 18.80 14.76
N CYS A 29 -7.45 18.62 13.47
CA CYS A 29 -6.32 17.86 12.91
C CYS A 29 -4.97 18.50 13.26
N GLU A 30 -4.88 19.82 13.27
CA GLU A 30 -3.67 20.58 13.59
C GLU A 30 -3.13 20.33 15.01
N ASP A 31 -4.00 19.98 15.97
CA ASP A 31 -3.60 19.70 17.35
C ASP A 31 -3.18 18.23 17.56
N ALA A 32 -3.39 17.37 16.57
CA ALA A 32 -3.23 15.93 16.72
C ALA A 32 -1.83 15.51 17.12
N ILE A 33 -0.81 16.06 16.49
CA ILE A 33 0.57 15.69 16.72
C ILE A 33 1.03 16.09 18.12
N GLN A 34 0.61 17.26 18.58
CA GLN A 34 0.88 17.71 19.94
C GLN A 34 0.15 16.82 20.97
N ALA A 35 -1.13 16.52 20.75
CA ALA A 35 -1.90 15.64 21.62
C ALA A 35 -1.35 14.22 21.72
N LEU A 36 -0.65 13.78 20.69
CA LEU A 36 0.03 12.48 20.66
C LEU A 36 1.45 12.52 21.24
N ALA A 37 1.95 13.69 21.70
CA ALA A 37 3.35 13.84 22.13
C ALA A 37 3.76 12.85 23.22
N ASP A 38 2.93 12.59 24.20
CA ASP A 38 3.21 11.75 25.36
C ASP A 38 2.41 10.43 25.38
N VAL A 39 1.73 10.11 24.26
CA VAL A 39 0.85 8.93 24.16
C VAL A 39 1.38 7.96 23.12
N GLN A 40 1.40 6.66 23.45
CA GLN A 40 1.64 5.58 22.50
C GLN A 40 0.28 4.98 22.10
N PRO A 41 -0.38 5.45 21.01
CA PRO A 41 -1.69 4.96 20.65
C PRO A 41 -1.62 3.57 20.02
N LEU A 42 -2.67 2.76 20.22
CA LEU A 42 -2.90 1.50 19.51
C LEU A 42 -3.16 1.77 18.01
N ALA A 43 -3.94 2.82 17.72
CA ALA A 43 -4.25 3.28 16.38
C ALA A 43 -4.62 4.77 16.39
N ILE A 44 -4.44 5.43 15.27
CA ILE A 44 -4.97 6.77 15.00
C ILE A 44 -6.20 6.60 14.12
N VAL A 45 -7.34 7.15 14.56
CA VAL A 45 -8.58 7.17 13.77
C VAL A 45 -8.81 8.60 13.29
N LEU A 46 -8.76 8.82 11.99
CA LEU A 46 -8.72 10.13 11.35
C LEU A 46 -9.94 10.32 10.47
N ARG A 47 -10.69 11.37 10.70
CA ARG A 47 -11.80 11.76 9.84
C ARG A 47 -11.26 12.44 8.57
N LEU A 48 -11.48 11.82 7.39
CA LEU A 48 -10.84 12.27 6.15
C LEU A 48 -11.40 13.58 5.59
N ASP A 49 -12.68 13.87 5.80
CA ASP A 49 -13.30 15.14 5.39
C ASP A 49 -13.02 16.31 6.36
N ALA A 50 -12.23 16.08 7.41
CA ALA A 50 -11.78 17.14 8.29
C ALA A 50 -10.61 17.93 7.66
N PRO A 51 -10.62 19.28 7.79
CA PRO A 51 -9.51 20.10 7.31
C PRO A 51 -8.16 19.65 7.89
N GLY A 52 -7.15 19.47 7.05
CA GLY A 52 -5.80 19.05 7.47
C GLY A 52 -5.61 17.56 7.70
N ALA A 53 -6.58 16.71 7.39
CA ALA A 53 -6.51 15.26 7.63
C ALA A 53 -5.30 14.61 6.93
N ALA A 54 -5.12 14.83 5.62
CA ALA A 54 -4.00 14.29 4.86
C ALA A 54 -2.64 14.75 5.44
N GLN A 55 -2.53 16.03 5.79
CA GLN A 55 -1.33 16.58 6.41
C GLN A 55 -1.05 15.95 7.77
N THR A 56 -2.07 15.73 8.60
CA THR A 56 -1.92 15.06 9.90
C THR A 56 -1.44 13.63 9.75
N SER A 57 -1.97 12.88 8.78
CA SER A 57 -1.50 11.54 8.47
C SER A 57 -0.01 11.53 8.10
N ALA A 58 0.40 12.39 7.17
CA ALA A 58 1.79 12.52 6.75
C ALA A 58 2.71 12.95 7.90
N GLN A 59 2.29 13.91 8.74
CA GLN A 59 3.04 14.33 9.91
C GLN A 59 3.19 13.22 10.96
N ALA A 60 2.13 12.42 11.18
CA ALA A 60 2.24 11.26 12.06
C ALA A 60 3.27 10.25 11.53
N ARG A 61 3.31 10.02 10.21
CA ARG A 61 4.31 9.15 9.59
C ARG A 61 5.74 9.66 9.71
N SER A 62 5.93 10.97 9.73
CA SER A 62 7.26 11.58 9.89
C SER A 62 7.84 11.43 11.30
N GLN A 63 7.04 11.08 12.29
CA GLN A 63 7.50 10.85 13.65
C GLN A 63 7.84 9.37 13.89
N LEU A 64 9.09 9.06 14.27
CA LEU A 64 9.56 7.69 14.47
C LEU A 64 8.64 6.85 15.37
N ARG A 65 8.16 7.42 16.48
CA ARG A 65 7.28 6.72 17.43
C ARG A 65 5.87 6.44 16.88
N LEU A 66 5.39 7.22 15.91
CA LEU A 66 4.09 7.07 15.28
C LEU A 66 4.18 6.39 13.89
N ALA A 67 5.37 6.26 13.34
CA ALA A 67 5.60 5.77 11.99
C ALA A 67 4.96 4.39 11.72
N GLN A 68 4.90 3.52 12.73
CA GLN A 68 4.31 2.18 12.63
C GLN A 68 2.90 2.07 13.22
N VAL A 69 2.38 3.12 13.84
CA VAL A 69 1.02 3.12 14.39
C VAL A 69 -0.01 3.08 13.26
N PRO A 70 -0.99 2.16 13.28
CA PRO A 70 -2.03 2.12 12.26
C PRO A 70 -2.82 3.43 12.19
N ILE A 71 -3.06 3.93 10.98
CA ILE A 71 -3.93 5.07 10.72
C ILE A 71 -5.15 4.59 9.94
N PHE A 72 -6.31 4.65 10.58
CA PHE A 72 -7.60 4.34 9.96
C PHE A 72 -8.29 5.64 9.56
N GLY A 73 -8.53 5.80 8.27
CA GLY A 73 -9.40 6.84 7.76
C GLY A 73 -10.86 6.50 8.06
N VAL A 74 -11.65 7.52 8.38
CA VAL A 74 -13.11 7.40 8.47
C VAL A 74 -13.72 8.39 7.50
N ALA A 75 -14.55 7.89 6.58
CA ALA A 75 -15.23 8.69 5.57
C ALA A 75 -16.73 8.38 5.53
N PRO A 76 -17.58 9.35 5.14
CA PRO A 76 -19.00 9.07 4.90
C PRO A 76 -19.22 8.14 3.71
N GLU A 77 -18.39 8.27 2.69
CA GLU A 77 -18.42 7.45 1.47
C GLU A 77 -17.06 6.81 1.21
N LEU A 78 -17.08 5.52 0.90
CA LEU A 78 -15.89 4.72 0.64
C LEU A 78 -15.62 4.66 -0.86
N SER A 79 -15.12 5.77 -1.42
CA SER A 79 -14.78 5.93 -2.83
C SER A 79 -13.30 5.64 -3.11
N ASP A 80 -12.98 5.40 -4.38
CA ASP A 80 -11.59 5.24 -4.83
C ASP A 80 -10.74 6.47 -4.49
N LEU A 81 -11.33 7.67 -4.56
CA LEU A 81 -10.66 8.92 -4.19
C LEU A 81 -10.32 8.95 -2.71
N ALA A 82 -11.26 8.60 -1.82
CA ALA A 82 -11.04 8.57 -0.38
C ALA A 82 -9.92 7.58 0.01
N PHE A 83 -9.86 6.43 -0.64
CA PHE A 83 -8.76 5.47 -0.46
C PHE A 83 -7.43 6.04 -0.96
N ALA A 84 -7.41 6.66 -2.15
CA ALA A 84 -6.20 7.25 -2.72
C ALA A 84 -5.63 8.38 -1.83
N GLU A 85 -6.48 9.27 -1.35
CA GLU A 85 -6.09 10.35 -0.43
C GLU A 85 -5.53 9.81 0.89
N LEU A 86 -6.18 8.81 1.48
CA LEU A 86 -5.69 8.19 2.70
C LEU A 86 -4.33 7.53 2.51
N PHE A 87 -4.18 6.74 1.45
CA PHE A 87 -2.96 5.97 1.22
C PHE A 87 -1.78 6.85 0.81
N SER A 88 -1.99 7.90 0.02
CA SER A 88 -0.93 8.87 -0.32
C SER A 88 -0.38 9.58 0.93
N GLY A 89 -1.23 9.83 1.93
CA GLY A 89 -0.82 10.32 3.24
C GLY A 89 -0.22 9.26 4.18
N GLY A 90 -0.06 8.01 3.72
CA GLY A 90 0.49 6.90 4.52
C GLY A 90 -0.50 6.24 5.47
N GLY A 91 -1.81 6.42 5.27
CA GLY A 91 -2.83 5.68 5.99
C GLY A 91 -2.89 4.20 5.62
N ASP A 92 -3.53 3.39 6.44
CA ASP A 92 -3.48 1.93 6.32
C ASP A 92 -4.80 1.32 5.84
N ASP A 93 -5.94 1.83 6.29
CA ASP A 93 -7.25 1.28 5.94
C ASP A 93 -8.36 2.33 6.09
N LEU A 94 -9.50 2.13 5.43
CA LEU A 94 -10.62 3.04 5.41
C LEU A 94 -11.88 2.37 5.98
N VAL A 95 -12.62 3.12 6.80
CA VAL A 95 -13.84 2.67 7.46
C VAL A 95 -14.98 3.64 7.19
N SER A 96 -16.18 3.12 6.97
CA SER A 96 -17.37 3.97 6.85
C SER A 96 -17.81 4.51 8.21
N VAL A 97 -18.14 5.81 8.27
CA VAL A 97 -18.78 6.42 9.43
C VAL A 97 -20.16 5.81 9.71
N ALA A 98 -20.82 5.28 8.69
CA ALA A 98 -22.13 4.64 8.81
C ALA A 98 -22.08 3.25 9.45
N SER A 99 -20.90 2.56 9.38
CA SER A 99 -20.71 1.22 9.94
C SER A 99 -19.52 1.18 10.93
N PRO A 100 -19.72 1.61 12.18
CA PRO A 100 -18.68 1.57 13.21
C PRO A 100 -18.20 0.15 13.52
N GLN A 101 -18.95 -0.88 13.20
CA GLN A 101 -18.54 -2.28 13.33
C GLN A 101 -17.30 -2.62 12.49
N GLY A 102 -17.11 -1.96 11.35
CA GLY A 102 -15.87 -2.07 10.56
C GLY A 102 -14.64 -1.66 11.36
N LEU A 103 -14.72 -0.59 12.15
CA LEU A 103 -13.64 -0.17 13.05
C LEU A 103 -13.43 -1.16 14.20
N VAL A 104 -14.52 -1.67 14.79
CA VAL A 104 -14.45 -2.68 15.85
C VAL A 104 -13.66 -3.90 15.41
N ARG A 105 -13.93 -4.40 14.20
CA ARG A 105 -13.22 -5.58 13.64
C ARG A 105 -11.72 -5.31 13.47
N ARG A 106 -11.36 -4.12 12.98
CA ARG A 106 -9.96 -3.72 12.80
C ARG A 106 -9.21 -3.59 14.13
N LEU A 107 -9.84 -2.95 15.11
CA LEU A 107 -9.26 -2.82 16.46
C LEU A 107 -9.09 -4.18 17.15
N ARG A 108 -10.06 -5.09 17.03
CA ARG A 108 -9.91 -6.48 17.52
C ARG A 108 -8.74 -7.20 16.88
N GLY A 109 -8.60 -7.08 15.55
CA GLY A 109 -7.46 -7.65 14.83
C GLY A 109 -6.12 -7.14 15.35
N LEU A 110 -6.01 -5.84 15.59
CA LEU A 110 -4.81 -5.24 16.16
C LEU A 110 -4.52 -5.71 17.58
N LEU A 111 -5.54 -5.75 18.43
CA LEU A 111 -5.40 -6.23 19.83
C LEU A 111 -4.96 -7.69 19.86
N ALA A 112 -5.58 -8.55 19.06
CA ALA A 112 -5.20 -9.95 18.94
C ALA A 112 -3.77 -10.12 18.43
N HIS A 113 -3.38 -9.36 17.41
CA HIS A 113 -2.01 -9.38 16.88
C HIS A 113 -0.98 -8.90 17.92
N THR A 114 -1.27 -7.81 18.62
CA THR A 114 -0.40 -7.29 19.69
C THR A 114 -0.26 -8.29 20.85
N ALA A 115 -1.35 -8.97 21.22
CA ALA A 115 -1.32 -10.01 22.24
C ALA A 115 -0.46 -11.22 21.79
N ALA A 116 -0.61 -11.67 20.55
CA ALA A 116 0.19 -12.76 19.99
C ALA A 116 1.69 -12.43 19.95
N LEU A 117 2.06 -11.18 19.59
CA LEU A 117 3.45 -10.74 19.64
C LEU A 117 4.04 -10.77 21.05
N ARG A 118 3.27 -10.35 22.06
CA ARG A 118 3.72 -10.38 23.48
C ARG A 118 3.90 -11.79 24.02
N GLN A 119 3.13 -12.76 23.51
CA GLN A 119 3.20 -14.17 23.92
C GLN A 119 4.27 -14.99 23.17
N GLY A 120 5.16 -14.34 22.42
CA GLY A 120 6.22 -15.05 21.70
C GLY A 120 5.73 -15.84 20.49
N GLY A 121 4.73 -15.33 19.79
CA GLY A 121 4.22 -15.93 18.56
C GLY A 121 5.30 -16.22 17.51
N PRO A 122 5.00 -16.93 16.41
CA PRO A 122 5.95 -17.56 15.48
C PRO A 122 6.95 -16.64 14.79
N GLN A 123 6.96 -15.34 15.12
CA GLN A 123 7.95 -14.38 14.63
C GLN A 123 9.30 -14.44 15.37
N ASN A 124 9.40 -15.17 16.49
CA ASN A 124 10.64 -15.33 17.27
C ASN A 124 11.51 -16.53 16.86
N GLN A 125 11.21 -17.22 15.77
CA GLN A 125 12.19 -18.13 15.19
C GLN A 125 13.34 -17.29 14.61
N PRO A 126 14.61 -17.53 15.00
CA PRO A 126 15.74 -16.88 14.37
C PRO A 126 15.70 -17.25 12.88
N ARG A 127 15.29 -16.29 12.04
CA ARG A 127 15.45 -16.43 10.61
C ARG A 127 16.94 -16.44 10.32
N GLU A 128 17.40 -17.37 9.49
CA GLU A 128 18.71 -17.23 8.87
C GLU A 128 18.86 -15.79 8.38
N PRO A 129 20.00 -15.13 8.61
CA PRO A 129 20.22 -13.77 8.17
C PRO A 129 20.04 -13.72 6.64
N VAL A 130 18.85 -13.33 6.22
CA VAL A 130 18.63 -12.93 4.83
C VAL A 130 19.58 -11.76 4.62
N ALA A 131 20.47 -11.87 3.63
CA ALA A 131 21.36 -10.77 3.27
C ALA A 131 20.56 -9.48 3.26
N GLU A 132 21.01 -8.51 4.07
CA GLU A 132 20.25 -7.31 4.36
C GLU A 132 19.96 -6.57 3.06
N ARG A 133 18.71 -6.59 2.63
CA ARG A 133 18.30 -5.89 1.40
C ARG A 133 18.36 -4.39 1.66
N GLN A 134 19.20 -3.68 0.92
CA GLN A 134 19.38 -2.26 1.10
C GLN A 134 18.63 -1.48 0.01
N ALA A 135 17.79 -0.55 0.43
CA ALA A 135 17.10 0.38 -0.45
C ALA A 135 17.60 1.81 -0.23
N ILE A 136 17.76 2.57 -1.29
CA ILE A 136 17.98 4.01 -1.23
C ILE A 136 16.68 4.69 -1.62
N VAL A 137 16.22 5.65 -0.81
CA VAL A 137 15.09 6.52 -1.10
C VAL A 137 15.58 7.94 -1.25
N ALA A 138 15.48 8.49 -2.45
CA ALA A 138 16.00 9.80 -2.80
C ALA A 138 14.88 10.75 -3.26
N GLY A 139 14.83 11.96 -2.71
CA GLY A 139 13.87 13.01 -3.04
C GLY A 139 14.10 14.26 -2.20
N ALA A 140 13.67 15.43 -2.64
CA ALA A 140 13.84 16.68 -1.91
C ALA A 140 12.86 16.78 -0.72
N GLU A 141 11.62 16.29 -0.88
CA GLU A 141 10.57 16.41 0.11
C GLU A 141 10.73 15.36 1.23
N ALA A 142 10.87 15.83 2.47
CA ALA A 142 11.19 14.98 3.64
C ALA A 142 10.07 14.00 3.99
N THR A 143 8.80 14.46 3.96
CA THR A 143 7.65 13.61 4.32
C THR A 143 7.50 12.47 3.33
N TRP A 144 7.65 12.77 2.02
CA TRP A 144 7.62 11.76 0.97
C TRP A 144 8.70 10.68 1.19
N ARG A 145 9.95 11.10 1.47
CA ARG A 145 11.04 10.13 1.75
C ARG A 145 10.72 9.20 2.90
N ILE A 146 10.17 9.75 4.00
CA ILE A 146 9.84 8.97 5.20
C ILE A 146 8.70 7.98 4.91
N VAL A 147 7.64 8.44 4.24
CA VAL A 147 6.49 7.59 3.89
C VAL A 147 6.91 6.46 2.93
N MET A 148 7.72 6.79 1.93
CA MET A 148 8.28 5.82 0.98
C MET A 148 9.24 4.84 1.67
N GLY A 149 10.14 5.36 2.52
CA GLY A 149 11.06 4.55 3.32
C GLY A 149 10.33 3.58 4.24
N ARG A 150 9.21 4.00 4.85
CA ARG A 150 8.36 3.12 5.66
C ARG A 150 7.79 1.96 4.82
N ALA A 151 7.31 2.22 3.62
CA ALA A 151 6.78 1.16 2.75
C ALA A 151 7.85 0.11 2.42
N LEU A 152 9.07 0.55 2.10
CA LEU A 152 10.21 -0.34 1.85
C LEU A 152 10.68 -1.06 3.12
N TYR A 153 10.75 -0.37 4.26
CA TYR A 153 11.07 -1.00 5.54
C TYR A 153 10.10 -2.12 5.89
N ASN A 154 8.79 -1.88 5.72
CA ASN A 154 7.77 -2.91 5.88
C ASN A 154 7.92 -4.05 4.86
N GLY A 155 8.52 -3.77 3.70
CA GLY A 155 8.92 -4.74 2.69
C GLY A 155 10.19 -5.53 3.04
N GLY A 156 10.82 -5.26 4.18
CA GLY A 156 12.02 -5.96 4.64
C GLY A 156 13.34 -5.40 4.10
N PHE A 157 13.37 -4.11 3.75
CA PHE A 157 14.59 -3.43 3.34
C PHE A 157 15.16 -2.59 4.50
N ALA A 158 16.48 -2.57 4.64
CA ALA A 158 17.18 -1.50 5.33
C ALA A 158 17.19 -0.26 4.42
N VAL A 159 16.73 0.88 4.93
CA VAL A 159 16.51 2.07 4.10
C VAL A 159 17.53 3.15 4.42
N ARG A 160 18.17 3.68 3.38
CA ARG A 160 19.01 4.87 3.43
C ARG A 160 18.33 6.00 2.65
N PHE A 161 18.61 7.25 3.04
CA PHE A 161 17.98 8.41 2.43
C PHE A 161 19.02 9.31 1.75
N ALA A 162 18.65 9.84 0.57
CA ALA A 162 19.38 10.88 -0.11
C ALA A 162 18.46 12.09 -0.37
N THR A 163 19.00 13.30 -0.22
CA THR A 163 18.26 14.56 -0.31
C THR A 163 18.57 15.35 -1.56
N SER A 164 19.63 14.96 -2.29
CA SER A 164 20.09 15.60 -3.52
C SER A 164 20.62 14.55 -4.49
N GLY A 165 20.83 14.95 -5.74
CA GLY A 165 21.48 14.10 -6.75
C GLY A 165 22.90 13.71 -6.36
N GLU A 166 23.66 14.60 -5.70
CA GLU A 166 25.02 14.33 -5.23
C GLU A 166 25.04 13.25 -4.15
N THR A 167 24.22 13.40 -3.10
CA THR A 167 24.10 12.38 -2.04
C THR A 167 23.57 11.06 -2.57
N LEU A 168 22.69 11.08 -3.58
CA LEU A 168 22.23 9.86 -4.24
C LEU A 168 23.37 9.16 -4.99
N ALA A 169 24.20 9.90 -5.71
CA ALA A 169 25.35 9.35 -6.42
C ALA A 169 26.34 8.68 -5.44
N GLU A 170 26.66 9.35 -4.32
CA GLU A 170 27.51 8.81 -3.25
C GLU A 170 26.92 7.53 -2.63
N GLU A 171 25.62 7.51 -2.35
CA GLU A 171 24.96 6.34 -1.78
C GLU A 171 24.93 5.16 -2.77
N CYS A 172 24.83 5.42 -4.08
CA CYS A 172 24.89 4.40 -5.12
C CYS A 172 26.27 3.74 -5.28
N GLU A 173 27.35 4.39 -4.83
CA GLU A 173 28.72 3.82 -4.84
C GLU A 173 28.95 2.82 -3.72
N ARG A 174 28.12 2.84 -2.68
CA ARG A 174 28.24 1.90 -1.56
C ARG A 174 27.82 0.48 -1.97
N GLU A 175 28.53 -0.49 -1.45
CA GLU A 175 28.20 -1.90 -1.68
C GLU A 175 26.82 -2.27 -1.10
N GLY A 176 26.20 -3.29 -1.68
CA GLY A 176 25.00 -3.92 -1.18
C GLY A 176 23.68 -3.25 -1.57
N VAL A 177 23.68 -2.22 -2.42
CA VAL A 177 22.46 -1.57 -2.90
C VAL A 177 21.61 -2.58 -3.68
N THR A 178 20.44 -2.90 -3.14
CA THR A 178 19.48 -3.83 -3.76
C THR A 178 18.54 -3.11 -4.71
N VAL A 179 18.11 -1.89 -4.37
CA VAL A 179 17.17 -1.09 -5.18
C VAL A 179 17.33 0.40 -4.87
N VAL A 180 17.08 1.24 -5.85
CA VAL A 180 17.00 2.70 -5.69
C VAL A 180 15.59 3.17 -6.05
N VAL A 181 14.99 3.99 -5.21
CA VAL A 181 13.74 4.69 -5.46
C VAL A 181 14.04 6.19 -5.43
N ALA A 182 13.93 6.85 -6.56
CA ALA A 182 14.32 8.24 -6.70
C ALA A 182 13.19 9.09 -7.29
N ALA A 183 12.85 10.16 -6.58
CA ALA A 183 11.92 11.17 -7.07
C ALA A 183 12.58 12.10 -8.07
N ASP A 184 11.78 12.68 -8.95
CA ASP A 184 12.22 13.54 -10.04
C ASP A 184 12.66 14.96 -9.57
N ASP A 185 12.39 15.31 -8.33
CA ASP A 185 12.64 16.62 -7.72
C ASP A 185 14.06 16.82 -7.16
N LEU A 186 14.99 15.92 -7.47
CA LEU A 186 16.36 15.99 -6.99
C LEU A 186 17.18 17.07 -7.71
N GLU A 187 17.82 17.95 -6.95
CA GLU A 187 18.76 18.96 -7.44
C GLU A 187 20.17 18.72 -6.91
N PRO A 188 21.23 19.24 -7.57
CA PRO A 188 21.24 19.90 -8.89
C PRO A 188 21.10 18.91 -10.05
N GLN A 189 21.27 17.61 -9.82
CA GLN A 189 21.16 16.55 -10.81
C GLN A 189 19.88 15.78 -10.57
N GLY A 190 18.99 15.72 -11.56
CA GLY A 190 17.78 14.93 -11.52
C GLY A 190 18.08 13.42 -11.42
N ALA A 191 17.11 12.64 -10.90
CA ALA A 191 17.24 11.19 -10.73
C ALA A 191 17.68 10.43 -12.00
N VAL A 192 17.25 10.89 -13.17
CA VAL A 192 17.62 10.29 -14.47
C VAL A 192 19.12 10.46 -14.76
N ALA A 193 19.69 11.64 -14.47
CA ALA A 193 21.12 11.88 -14.68
C ALA A 193 21.98 11.00 -13.75
N VAL A 194 21.58 10.88 -12.49
CA VAL A 194 22.28 9.98 -11.53
C VAL A 194 22.15 8.53 -11.94
N LEU A 195 20.99 8.09 -12.44
CA LEU A 195 20.84 6.74 -12.99
C LEU A 195 21.79 6.49 -14.16
N ALA A 196 21.90 7.45 -15.09
CA ALA A 196 22.82 7.33 -16.22
C ALA A 196 24.28 7.18 -15.76
N GLN A 197 24.73 8.03 -14.84
CA GLN A 197 26.08 7.91 -14.25
C GLN A 197 26.29 6.58 -13.53
N ALA A 198 25.30 6.11 -12.78
CA ALA A 198 25.39 4.82 -12.10
C ALA A 198 25.54 3.66 -13.11
N ARG A 199 24.84 3.71 -14.27
CA ARG A 199 24.98 2.73 -15.36
C ARG A 199 26.37 2.78 -16.02
N GLU A 200 26.89 3.97 -16.28
CA GLU A 200 28.25 4.16 -16.82
C GLU A 200 29.33 3.58 -15.88
N ARG A 201 29.10 3.64 -14.56
CA ARG A 201 29.98 3.04 -13.54
C ARG A 201 29.72 1.54 -13.31
N GLY A 202 28.85 0.91 -14.11
CA GLY A 202 28.58 -0.52 -14.06
C GLY A 202 27.54 -0.96 -13.02
N SER A 203 26.82 -0.04 -12.37
CA SER A 203 25.75 -0.42 -11.45
C SER A 203 24.63 -1.16 -12.16
N THR A 204 24.26 -2.32 -11.65
CA THR A 204 23.12 -3.14 -12.13
C THR A 204 21.93 -3.10 -11.18
N ALA A 205 21.95 -2.29 -10.13
CA ALA A 205 20.84 -2.16 -9.20
C ALA A 205 19.57 -1.73 -9.95
N PRO A 206 18.40 -2.30 -9.67
CA PRO A 206 17.13 -1.84 -10.21
C PRO A 206 16.74 -0.49 -9.64
N TRP A 207 16.08 0.33 -10.46
CA TRP A 207 15.63 1.66 -10.10
C TRP A 207 14.12 1.82 -10.29
N ILE A 208 13.48 2.56 -9.38
CA ILE A 208 12.15 3.12 -9.57
C ILE A 208 12.29 4.64 -9.67
N LEU A 209 11.97 5.18 -10.82
CA LEU A 209 11.88 6.62 -11.02
C LEU A 209 10.46 7.07 -10.67
N VAL A 210 10.32 7.96 -9.71
CA VAL A 210 9.02 8.48 -9.27
C VAL A 210 8.85 9.88 -9.87
N ALA A 211 7.92 10.01 -10.81
CA ALA A 211 7.76 11.24 -11.58
C ALA A 211 6.30 11.71 -11.57
N PRO A 212 6.06 13.04 -11.53
CA PRO A 212 4.72 13.58 -11.74
C PRO A 212 4.27 13.36 -13.19
N PRO A 213 2.94 13.38 -13.46
CA PRO A 213 2.41 13.08 -14.80
C PRO A 213 3.07 13.84 -15.95
N LYS A 214 3.43 15.10 -15.73
CA LYS A 214 4.12 15.96 -16.73
C LYS A 214 5.51 15.45 -17.14
N HIS A 215 6.19 14.68 -16.30
CA HIS A 215 7.54 14.15 -16.55
C HIS A 215 7.55 12.65 -16.87
N MET A 216 6.41 11.96 -16.81
CA MET A 216 6.30 10.52 -17.02
C MET A 216 6.87 10.06 -18.37
N ALA A 217 6.60 10.79 -19.46
CA ALA A 217 7.10 10.42 -20.79
C ALA A 217 8.63 10.43 -20.87
N ALA A 218 9.28 11.43 -20.30
CA ALA A 218 10.73 11.52 -20.23
C ALA A 218 11.34 10.42 -19.35
N ALA A 219 10.73 10.16 -18.20
CA ALA A 219 11.15 9.08 -17.31
C ALA A 219 11.02 7.69 -17.98
N HIS A 220 9.93 7.46 -18.74
CA HIS A 220 9.76 6.23 -19.53
C HIS A 220 10.84 6.04 -20.58
N ALA A 221 11.17 7.10 -21.33
CA ALA A 221 12.23 7.05 -22.33
C ALA A 221 13.58 6.72 -21.69
N ALA A 222 13.91 7.35 -20.57
CA ALA A 222 15.13 7.10 -19.81
C ALA A 222 15.17 5.66 -19.26
N ALA A 223 14.12 5.19 -18.64
CA ALA A 223 14.04 3.82 -18.09
C ALA A 223 14.24 2.76 -19.18
N LYS A 224 13.64 2.97 -20.36
CA LYS A 224 13.80 2.06 -21.51
C LYS A 224 15.24 2.02 -22.02
N THR A 225 15.91 3.17 -22.07
CA THR A 225 17.29 3.29 -22.58
C THR A 225 18.31 2.75 -21.57
N LEU A 226 18.19 3.08 -20.30
CA LEU A 226 19.15 2.78 -19.25
C LEU A 226 18.94 1.37 -18.64
N GLY A 227 17.80 0.75 -18.90
CA GLY A 227 17.48 -0.60 -18.47
C GLY A 227 17.32 -0.79 -16.97
N ARG A 228 16.66 -1.89 -16.56
CA ARG A 228 16.39 -2.26 -15.17
C ARG A 228 15.86 -1.10 -14.33
N ALA A 229 14.99 -0.30 -14.94
CA ALA A 229 14.27 0.77 -14.29
C ALA A 229 12.78 0.64 -14.58
N SER A 230 11.96 1.01 -13.62
CA SER A 230 10.51 1.14 -13.75
C SER A 230 10.10 2.52 -13.28
N ILE A 231 8.86 2.89 -13.56
CA ILE A 231 8.36 4.22 -13.27
C ILE A 231 7.13 4.11 -12.39
N ALA A 232 7.06 4.94 -11.38
CA ALA A 232 5.91 5.14 -10.54
C ALA A 232 5.38 6.56 -10.72
N ASP A 233 4.05 6.72 -10.68
CA ASP A 233 3.41 8.01 -10.58
C ASP A 233 3.71 8.63 -9.20
N GLY A 234 4.12 9.90 -9.18
CA GLY A 234 4.43 10.63 -7.96
C GLY A 234 3.26 10.79 -6.98
N PHE A 235 2.04 10.63 -7.46
CA PHE A 235 0.83 10.64 -6.64
C PHE A 235 0.34 9.23 -6.24
N ALA A 236 0.99 8.18 -6.72
CA ALA A 236 0.62 6.82 -6.38
C ALA A 236 0.94 6.50 -4.91
N PRO A 237 0.14 5.64 -4.27
CA PRO A 237 0.45 5.13 -2.93
C PRO A 237 1.85 4.52 -2.87
N PRO A 238 2.61 4.74 -1.76
CA PRO A 238 3.97 4.23 -1.62
C PRO A 238 4.11 2.71 -1.81
N GLU A 239 3.07 1.97 -1.49
CA GLU A 239 3.02 0.52 -1.66
C GLU A 239 3.06 0.10 -3.14
N ASN A 240 2.64 0.96 -4.06
CA ASN A 240 2.79 0.70 -5.50
C ASN A 240 4.26 0.62 -5.90
N VAL A 241 5.12 1.43 -5.27
CA VAL A 241 6.57 1.34 -5.45
C VAL A 241 7.09 -0.01 -4.97
N LEU A 242 6.61 -0.49 -3.81
CA LEU A 242 7.00 -1.81 -3.31
C LEU A 242 6.61 -2.93 -4.28
N PHE A 243 5.46 -2.84 -4.94
CA PHE A 243 5.07 -3.77 -5.99
C PHE A 243 6.08 -3.76 -7.15
N LEU A 244 6.41 -2.58 -7.69
CA LEU A 244 7.36 -2.42 -8.80
C LEU A 244 8.77 -2.92 -8.43
N VAL A 245 9.22 -2.63 -7.21
CA VAL A 245 10.48 -3.17 -6.66
C VAL A 245 10.47 -4.70 -6.71
N ASN A 246 9.40 -5.32 -6.22
CA ASN A 246 9.32 -6.78 -6.20
C ASN A 246 9.27 -7.38 -7.61
N GLU A 247 8.54 -6.77 -8.56
CA GLU A 247 8.53 -7.22 -9.96
C GLU A 247 9.93 -7.10 -10.60
N LEU A 248 10.67 -6.01 -10.36
CA LEU A 248 12.04 -5.85 -10.87
C LEU A 248 13.03 -6.84 -10.25
N LEU A 249 12.85 -7.18 -8.97
CA LEU A 249 13.69 -8.18 -8.30
C LEU A 249 13.32 -9.60 -8.71
N ALA A 250 12.04 -9.90 -8.92
CA ALA A 250 11.55 -11.20 -9.36
C ALA A 250 11.93 -11.52 -10.82
N ALA A 251 12.11 -10.52 -11.67
CA ALA A 251 12.51 -10.69 -13.07
C ALA A 251 13.87 -11.42 -13.26
N ARG A 252 14.60 -11.68 -12.18
CA ARG A 252 15.82 -12.54 -12.18
C ARG A 252 15.51 -14.04 -12.13
N GLY A 253 14.28 -14.44 -11.83
CA GLY A 253 13.84 -15.82 -11.72
C GLY A 253 12.80 -16.18 -12.78
N VAL A 254 12.56 -17.49 -12.97
CA VAL A 254 11.44 -17.95 -13.81
C VAL A 254 10.14 -17.67 -13.05
N ASP A 255 9.36 -16.73 -13.54
CA ASP A 255 8.00 -16.50 -13.01
C ASP A 255 7.12 -17.71 -13.37
N LYS A 256 6.73 -18.48 -12.36
CA LYS A 256 5.88 -19.68 -12.51
C LYS A 256 4.39 -19.34 -12.55
N ARG A 257 4.02 -18.07 -12.54
CA ARG A 257 2.62 -17.62 -12.55
C ARG A 257 2.00 -17.82 -13.93
N ALA A 258 0.77 -18.28 -13.95
CA ALA A 258 0.01 -18.47 -15.20
C ALA A 258 -0.35 -17.14 -15.90
N SER A 259 -0.41 -16.03 -15.14
CA SER A 259 -0.69 -14.68 -15.66
C SER A 259 0.05 -13.62 -14.84
N PRO A 260 0.51 -12.51 -15.45
CA PRO A 260 1.16 -11.44 -14.74
C PRO A 260 0.21 -10.81 -13.70
N ARG A 261 0.77 -10.17 -12.69
CA ARG A 261 0.01 -9.33 -11.75
C ARG A 261 0.17 -7.89 -12.16
N MET A 262 -0.95 -7.16 -12.19
CA MET A 262 -0.98 -5.77 -12.57
C MET A 262 -1.51 -4.94 -11.40
N LEU A 263 -0.90 -3.79 -11.12
CA LEU A 263 -1.46 -2.83 -10.16
C LEU A 263 -2.82 -2.36 -10.67
N TYR A 264 -3.82 -2.47 -9.83
CA TYR A 264 -5.15 -1.98 -10.11
C TYR A 264 -5.85 -1.61 -8.80
N GLY A 265 -6.21 -0.35 -8.66
CA GLY A 265 -6.81 0.22 -7.46
C GLY A 265 -8.28 0.56 -7.67
N THR A 266 -9.15 -0.10 -6.92
CA THR A 266 -10.58 0.25 -6.79
C THR A 266 -11.12 -0.26 -5.46
N ALA A 267 -12.17 0.37 -4.95
CA ALA A 267 -12.88 -0.09 -3.75
C ALA A 267 -13.51 -1.46 -4.01
N VAL A 268 -13.35 -2.36 -3.06
CA VAL A 268 -13.85 -3.73 -3.12
C VAL A 268 -14.74 -3.96 -1.90
N ALA A 269 -16.04 -4.13 -2.12
CA ALA A 269 -16.91 -4.69 -1.10
C ALA A 269 -16.66 -6.20 -1.04
N PHE A 270 -16.49 -6.75 0.16
CA PHE A 270 -16.30 -8.19 0.33
C PHE A 270 -17.02 -8.70 1.57
N ARG A 271 -17.55 -9.92 1.48
CA ARG A 271 -18.26 -10.58 2.56
C ARG A 271 -17.75 -12.00 2.73
N PRO A 272 -17.06 -12.28 3.84
CA PRO A 272 -16.68 -13.66 4.19
C PRO A 272 -17.91 -14.54 4.44
N ALA A 273 -17.84 -15.80 4.06
CA ALA A 273 -18.90 -16.77 4.33
C ALA A 273 -19.24 -16.81 5.83
N GLY A 274 -20.53 -16.85 6.14
CA GLY A 274 -21.03 -16.81 7.51
C GLY A 274 -21.15 -15.41 8.13
N ARG A 275 -20.90 -14.34 7.36
CA ARG A 275 -21.16 -12.95 7.76
C ARG A 275 -22.32 -12.37 6.96
N GLU A 276 -23.08 -11.49 7.59
CA GLU A 276 -24.21 -10.77 6.95
C GLU A 276 -23.78 -9.41 6.40
N GLU A 277 -22.77 -8.76 7.01
CA GLU A 277 -22.31 -7.43 6.66
C GLU A 277 -21.14 -7.48 5.68
N ASP A 278 -21.15 -6.57 4.73
CA ASP A 278 -20.02 -6.33 3.83
C ASP A 278 -18.91 -5.55 4.56
N GLU A 279 -17.69 -5.94 4.27
CA GLU A 279 -16.49 -5.17 4.55
C GLU A 279 -16.07 -4.42 3.28
N ILE A 280 -15.30 -3.36 3.46
CA ILE A 280 -14.70 -2.66 2.33
C ILE A 280 -13.18 -2.72 2.47
N GLY A 281 -12.52 -3.04 1.38
CA GLY A 281 -11.09 -2.94 1.19
C GLY A 281 -10.77 -2.24 -0.13
N TYR A 282 -9.52 -2.30 -0.53
CA TYR A 282 -9.07 -1.70 -1.79
C TYR A 282 -8.23 -2.70 -2.57
N SER A 283 -8.51 -2.88 -3.86
CA SER A 283 -7.67 -3.77 -4.66
C SER A 283 -6.26 -3.18 -4.79
N TYR A 284 -5.27 -4.04 -4.72
CA TYR A 284 -3.87 -3.67 -4.84
C TYR A 284 -3.27 -4.15 -6.15
N ASN A 285 -3.47 -5.43 -6.45
CA ASN A 285 -3.11 -5.99 -7.74
C ASN A 285 -4.13 -7.05 -8.17
N VAL A 286 -4.19 -7.25 -9.48
CA VAL A 286 -5.11 -8.17 -10.13
C VAL A 286 -4.37 -9.11 -11.08
N SER A 287 -4.96 -10.27 -11.34
CA SER A 287 -4.53 -11.26 -12.33
C SER A 287 -5.77 -11.91 -12.97
N ALA A 288 -5.61 -12.70 -14.02
CA ALA A 288 -6.74 -13.43 -14.61
C ALA A 288 -7.46 -14.34 -13.60
N ALA A 289 -6.73 -14.90 -12.64
CA ALA A 289 -7.24 -15.88 -11.68
C ALA A 289 -7.63 -15.29 -10.32
N GLY A 290 -7.38 -14.00 -10.05
CA GLY A 290 -7.64 -13.44 -8.73
C GLY A 290 -7.11 -12.04 -8.52
N LEU A 291 -7.21 -11.59 -7.28
CA LEU A 291 -6.77 -10.27 -6.85
C LEU A 291 -6.21 -10.28 -5.44
N TYR A 292 -5.51 -9.23 -5.10
CA TYR A 292 -5.13 -8.92 -3.73
C TYR A 292 -5.92 -7.71 -3.24
N VAL A 293 -6.57 -7.87 -2.07
CA VAL A 293 -7.34 -6.80 -1.40
C VAL A 293 -6.54 -6.29 -0.20
N ARG A 294 -6.23 -5.01 -0.20
CA ARG A 294 -5.63 -4.28 0.91
C ARG A 294 -6.71 -3.98 1.95
N THR A 295 -6.53 -4.46 3.16
CA THR A 295 -7.35 -4.20 4.34
C THR A 295 -6.70 -4.76 5.58
N THR A 296 -7.00 -4.19 6.74
CA THR A 296 -6.58 -4.74 8.04
C THR A 296 -7.60 -5.73 8.63
N ALA A 297 -8.78 -5.87 7.98
CA ALA A 297 -9.84 -6.82 8.38
C ALA A 297 -9.86 -8.08 7.50
N ALA A 298 -8.68 -8.59 7.14
CA ALA A 298 -8.54 -9.73 6.24
C ALA A 298 -9.20 -11.01 6.81
N PRO A 299 -10.00 -11.73 6.00
CA PRO A 299 -10.54 -13.05 6.37
C PRO A 299 -9.43 -14.09 6.52
N ASP A 300 -9.79 -15.24 7.10
CA ASP A 300 -8.82 -16.33 7.27
C ASP A 300 -8.52 -17.04 5.94
N ALA A 301 -7.29 -17.57 5.82
CA ALA A 301 -6.92 -18.38 4.67
C ALA A 301 -7.84 -19.62 4.57
N GLY A 302 -8.25 -19.93 3.36
CA GLY A 302 -9.18 -21.01 3.06
C GLY A 302 -10.67 -20.62 3.15
N GLN A 303 -11.01 -19.45 3.71
CA GLN A 303 -12.39 -18.98 3.82
C GLN A 303 -12.94 -18.57 2.44
N GLU A 304 -14.20 -18.89 2.19
CA GLU A 304 -14.94 -18.40 1.02
C GLU A 304 -15.33 -16.93 1.21
N VAL A 305 -15.28 -16.16 0.13
CA VAL A 305 -15.57 -14.72 0.13
C VAL A 305 -16.35 -14.34 -1.12
N TRP A 306 -17.39 -13.55 -0.93
CA TRP A 306 -18.11 -12.85 -1.98
C TRP A 306 -17.52 -11.45 -2.16
N LEU A 307 -17.42 -10.99 -3.41
CA LEU A 307 -16.82 -9.72 -3.79
C LEU A 307 -17.75 -8.94 -4.70
N GLU A 308 -17.80 -7.63 -4.54
CA GLU A 308 -18.37 -6.71 -5.52
C GLU A 308 -17.39 -5.57 -5.80
N MET A 309 -17.00 -5.39 -7.05
CA MET A 309 -16.03 -4.36 -7.45
C MET A 309 -16.16 -4.01 -8.94
N TRP A 310 -15.46 -2.97 -9.35
CA TRP A 310 -15.26 -2.66 -10.76
C TRP A 310 -14.09 -3.48 -11.31
N PRO A 311 -14.31 -4.40 -12.27
CA PRO A 311 -13.19 -5.05 -12.97
C PRO A 311 -12.41 -4.02 -13.81
N PRO A 312 -11.12 -4.28 -14.10
CA PRO A 312 -10.39 -3.43 -15.04
C PRO A 312 -11.16 -3.28 -16.35
N ARG A 313 -11.26 -2.04 -16.87
CA ARG A 313 -11.90 -1.71 -18.16
C ARG A 313 -13.37 -2.10 -18.30
N ALA A 314 -14.03 -2.54 -17.24
CA ALA A 314 -15.45 -2.91 -17.32
C ALA A 314 -16.36 -1.70 -17.14
N GLU A 315 -17.53 -1.74 -17.77
CA GLU A 315 -18.55 -0.68 -17.71
C GLU A 315 -19.52 -0.87 -16.53
N ARG A 316 -19.43 -1.99 -15.82
CA ARG A 316 -20.27 -2.29 -14.65
C ARG A 316 -19.52 -3.11 -13.62
N ARG A 317 -19.98 -3.05 -12.39
CA ARG A 317 -19.46 -3.90 -11.30
C ARG A 317 -19.67 -5.38 -11.61
N ALA A 318 -18.76 -6.19 -11.09
CA ALA A 318 -18.86 -7.64 -11.09
C ALA A 318 -19.06 -8.16 -9.67
N ARG A 319 -19.89 -9.20 -9.54
CA ARG A 319 -20.09 -9.98 -8.33
C ARG A 319 -19.38 -11.32 -8.50
N LEU A 320 -18.36 -11.50 -7.72
CA LEU A 320 -17.44 -12.62 -7.83
C LEU A 320 -17.44 -13.43 -6.54
N ALA A 321 -17.11 -14.71 -6.64
CA ALA A 321 -16.85 -15.57 -5.51
C ALA A 321 -15.43 -16.11 -5.61
N GLY A 322 -14.81 -16.35 -4.46
CA GLY A 322 -13.48 -16.89 -4.42
C GLY A 322 -13.12 -17.42 -3.04
N LYS A 323 -11.91 -17.97 -2.95
CA LYS A 323 -11.34 -18.50 -1.73
C LYS A 323 -10.11 -17.71 -1.36
N VAL A 324 -9.98 -17.34 -0.10
CA VAL A 324 -8.78 -16.70 0.43
C VAL A 324 -7.61 -17.67 0.32
N ALA A 325 -6.66 -17.35 -0.56
CA ALA A 325 -5.47 -18.17 -0.76
C ALA A 325 -4.44 -17.97 0.35
N TRP A 326 -4.29 -16.74 0.81
CA TRP A 326 -3.37 -16.36 1.88
C TRP A 326 -3.72 -14.96 2.42
N LYS A 327 -3.26 -14.64 3.62
CA LYS A 327 -3.42 -13.31 4.22
C LYS A 327 -2.10 -12.78 4.75
N ARG A 328 -1.96 -11.46 4.76
CA ARG A 328 -0.90 -10.75 5.44
C ARG A 328 -1.50 -9.92 6.58
N PRO A 329 -1.14 -10.20 7.84
CA PRO A 329 -1.58 -9.38 8.96
C PRO A 329 -0.95 -7.98 8.90
N PHE A 330 -1.55 -7.04 9.63
CA PHE A 330 -0.97 -5.73 9.85
C PHE A 330 0.32 -5.84 10.68
N GLY A 331 1.27 -4.96 10.41
CA GLY A 331 2.53 -4.84 11.15
C GLY A 331 3.76 -5.24 10.36
N PRO A 332 4.95 -5.04 10.94
CA PRO A 332 6.21 -5.39 10.30
C PRO A 332 6.32 -6.92 10.20
N VAL A 333 6.18 -7.43 9.00
CA VAL A 333 6.45 -8.83 8.67
C VAL A 333 7.66 -8.84 7.76
N GLY A 334 8.81 -9.29 8.24
CA GLY A 334 10.03 -9.32 7.44
C GLY A 334 9.82 -10.00 6.10
N GLY A 335 10.25 -9.34 5.02
CA GLY A 335 10.09 -9.83 3.64
C GLY A 335 8.68 -9.71 3.07
N ALA A 336 7.83 -8.88 3.65
CA ALA A 336 6.50 -8.62 3.10
C ALA A 336 6.60 -7.89 1.75
N THR A 337 5.95 -8.46 0.74
CA THR A 337 5.97 -7.94 -0.64
C THR A 337 4.70 -7.17 -1.01
N VAL A 338 3.75 -7.07 -0.09
CA VAL A 338 2.44 -6.42 -0.26
C VAL A 338 2.01 -5.77 1.05
N PRO A 339 1.12 -4.76 1.04
CA PRO A 339 0.51 -4.19 2.24
C PRO A 339 -0.34 -5.23 2.99
N ALA A 340 -0.81 -4.90 4.21
CA ALA A 340 -1.75 -5.76 4.94
C ALA A 340 -3.00 -6.04 4.11
N GLY A 341 -3.48 -7.29 4.13
CA GLY A 341 -4.61 -7.70 3.31
C GLY A 341 -4.65 -9.19 3.02
N PHE A 342 -5.28 -9.57 1.93
CA PHE A 342 -5.43 -10.98 1.54
C PHE A 342 -5.48 -11.17 0.02
N GLY A 343 -4.92 -12.27 -0.42
CA GLY A 343 -5.02 -12.74 -1.81
C GLY A 343 -6.22 -13.68 -1.98
N ILE A 344 -6.97 -13.49 -3.06
CA ILE A 344 -8.14 -14.30 -3.41
C ILE A 344 -7.89 -15.01 -4.72
N GLN A 345 -8.20 -16.28 -4.75
CA GLN A 345 -8.40 -17.05 -5.97
C GLN A 345 -9.88 -17.04 -6.33
N LEU A 346 -10.22 -16.48 -7.47
CA LEU A 346 -11.60 -16.45 -7.97
C LEU A 346 -12.00 -17.84 -8.45
N THR A 347 -13.19 -18.26 -8.05
CA THR A 347 -13.75 -19.58 -8.37
C THR A 347 -15.02 -19.50 -9.16
N ASP A 348 -15.81 -18.43 -8.99
CA ASP A 348 -17.12 -18.25 -9.63
C ASP A 348 -17.48 -16.76 -9.79
N GLY A 349 -18.57 -16.49 -10.48
CA GLY A 349 -19.14 -15.16 -10.66
C GLY A 349 -20.60 -15.21 -11.09
N LEU A 350 -21.38 -14.24 -10.60
CA LEU A 350 -22.80 -14.16 -10.92
C LEU A 350 -23.00 -13.82 -12.40
N SER A 351 -23.79 -14.62 -13.12
CA SER A 351 -24.27 -14.29 -14.48
C SER A 351 -23.16 -13.86 -15.47
N GLY A 352 -22.06 -14.61 -15.54
CA GLY A 352 -20.94 -14.33 -16.46
C GLY A 352 -19.96 -13.26 -15.97
N ASP A 353 -20.03 -12.87 -14.70
CA ASP A 353 -19.13 -11.86 -14.13
C ASP A 353 -17.66 -12.33 -14.06
N LEU A 354 -17.42 -13.64 -13.91
CA LEU A 354 -16.07 -14.19 -13.95
C LEU A 354 -15.45 -14.07 -15.37
N ASP A 355 -16.22 -14.28 -16.41
CA ASP A 355 -15.75 -14.12 -17.80
C ASP A 355 -15.51 -12.64 -18.11
N ARG A 356 -16.37 -11.75 -17.59
CA ARG A 356 -16.16 -10.30 -17.68
C ARG A 356 -14.89 -9.86 -16.96
N TRP A 357 -14.63 -10.44 -15.78
CA TRP A 357 -13.38 -10.21 -15.07
C TRP A 357 -12.17 -10.56 -15.92
N ARG A 358 -12.16 -11.75 -16.52
CA ARG A 358 -11.05 -12.24 -17.35
C ARG A 358 -10.86 -11.37 -18.59
N ALA A 359 -11.94 -11.07 -19.32
CA ALA A 359 -11.88 -10.22 -20.51
C ALA A 359 -11.40 -8.80 -20.17
N GLY A 360 -11.89 -8.21 -19.08
CA GLY A 360 -11.45 -6.90 -18.62
C GLY A 360 -9.97 -6.89 -18.22
N TYR A 361 -9.50 -7.90 -17.52
CA TYR A 361 -8.10 -8.06 -17.18
C TYR A 361 -7.22 -8.22 -18.43
N GLU A 362 -7.58 -9.07 -19.40
CA GLU A 362 -6.83 -9.26 -20.63
C GLU A 362 -6.70 -7.96 -21.43
N SER A 363 -7.81 -7.23 -21.60
CA SER A 363 -7.79 -5.91 -22.24
C SER A 363 -6.89 -4.92 -21.49
N PHE A 364 -6.91 -4.92 -20.18
CA PHE A 364 -6.07 -4.06 -19.34
C PHE A 364 -4.58 -4.37 -19.53
N VAL A 365 -4.19 -5.65 -19.51
CA VAL A 365 -2.81 -6.09 -19.74
C VAL A 365 -2.34 -5.71 -21.14
N GLN A 366 -3.16 -5.91 -22.19
CA GLN A 366 -2.80 -5.54 -23.56
C GLN A 366 -2.48 -4.04 -23.69
N ILE A 367 -3.28 -3.18 -23.08
CA ILE A 367 -3.05 -1.74 -23.10
C ILE A 367 -1.75 -1.36 -22.37
N LEU A 368 -1.54 -1.90 -21.18
CA LEU A 368 -0.37 -1.54 -20.37
C LEU A 368 0.95 -2.09 -20.92
N LEU A 369 0.94 -3.24 -21.55
CA LEU A 369 2.13 -3.83 -22.15
C LEU A 369 2.39 -3.36 -23.58
N GLY A 370 1.55 -2.47 -24.15
CA GLY A 370 1.71 -1.92 -25.48
C GLY A 370 1.50 -2.95 -26.60
N ALA A 371 0.90 -4.08 -26.31
CA ALA A 371 0.46 -5.02 -27.34
C ALA A 371 -0.76 -4.43 -28.04
N SER A 372 -0.60 -4.00 -29.30
CA SER A 372 -1.75 -3.64 -30.15
C SER A 372 -2.75 -4.80 -30.16
N PRO A 373 -4.07 -4.55 -30.07
CA PRO A 373 -5.05 -5.62 -30.19
C PRO A 373 -4.83 -6.33 -31.52
N VAL A 374 -4.60 -7.63 -31.47
CA VAL A 374 -4.63 -8.47 -32.68
C VAL A 374 -6.05 -8.36 -33.22
N GLN A 375 -6.23 -7.61 -34.31
CA GLN A 375 -7.48 -7.60 -35.05
C GLN A 375 -7.71 -9.02 -35.56
N SER A 376 -8.62 -9.73 -34.93
CA SER A 376 -9.15 -11.00 -35.39
C SER A 376 -10.34 -10.77 -36.29
#